data_cf7e0b62b2ddd7e34b877b470d317111
#
_entry.id   cf7e0b62b2ddd7e34b877b470d317111
#
_cell.length_a   1.000
_cell.length_b   1.000
_cell.length_c   1.000
_cell.angle_alpha   90.00
_cell.angle_beta   90.00
_cell.angle_gamma   90.00
#
_symmetry.space_group_name_H-M   'P 1'
#
loop_
_entity.id
_entity.type
_entity.pdbx_description
1 polymer ?
#
loop_
_entity_poly.entity_id
_entity_poly.type
_entity_poly.pdbx_seq_one_letter_code
_entity_poly.pdbx_strand_id
1 'polypeptide(L)'
;MSAPPRHATRFRRRVLGLAGVVIAVAAAAGVSSAFGNAIRNQASPNWAGWVALPQASSQRLANHFTTVSGSWIQPTGVCPKHRSTFAAFWVGLGGYSLHAKALEQVGSEVDCSRTGQLFSYAWYEFVPAAPVTIHTVKIRAGDSVTATVHESSDRVTVSFTNNTTGSIYRHTRTMRNPAPDTSAADWITEAPSNCDGAGHC
;
A
#
# COMPACT_ATOMS: atom_id res chain seq x y z
N MET A 1 9.37 54.11 -76.37
CA MET A 1 10.72 53.60 -76.72
C MET A 1 10.79 52.16 -76.39
N SER A 2 10.80 51.31 -77.43
CA SER A 2 10.67 49.87 -77.39
C SER A 2 12.01 49.22 -77.26
N ALA A 3 12.16 48.17 -76.46
CA ALA A 3 13.30 47.26 -76.54
C ALA A 3 12.80 45.83 -76.80
N PRO A 4 13.54 45.02 -77.63
CA PRO A 4 13.00 43.79 -78.19
C PRO A 4 13.28 42.56 -77.34
N PRO A 5 12.64 41.42 -77.68
CA PRO A 5 12.70 40.19 -76.87
C PRO A 5 13.95 39.32 -77.22
N ARG A 6 14.48 38.66 -76.22
CA ARG A 6 15.57 37.68 -76.39
C ARG A 6 15.07 36.28 -76.24
N HIS A 7 15.36 35.47 -77.26
CA HIS A 7 15.10 34.06 -77.35
C HIS A 7 15.80 33.25 -76.24
N ALA A 8 15.10 32.38 -75.57
CA ALA A 8 15.67 31.41 -74.67
C ALA A 8 15.69 30.02 -75.30
N THR A 9 16.84 29.48 -75.50
CA THR A 9 17.15 28.19 -76.06
C THR A 9 16.71 27.06 -75.05
N ARG A 10 15.94 26.14 -75.52
CA ARG A 10 15.53 24.94 -74.72
C ARG A 10 16.73 23.96 -74.69
N PHE A 11 17.31 23.76 -73.52
CA PHE A 11 18.17 22.65 -73.23
C PHE A 11 17.43 21.49 -72.65
N ARG A 12 17.19 20.42 -73.40
CA ARG A 12 16.65 19.16 -72.95
C ARG A 12 17.73 18.40 -72.17
N ARG A 13 17.70 18.39 -70.89
CA ARG A 13 18.45 17.43 -70.07
C ARG A 13 17.59 16.18 -69.86
N ARG A 14 18.06 15.06 -70.36
CA ARG A 14 17.56 13.73 -70.03
C ARG A 14 17.96 13.45 -68.57
N VAL A 15 16.98 13.31 -67.71
CA VAL A 15 17.19 12.81 -66.35
C VAL A 15 17.01 11.29 -66.39
N LEU A 16 18.13 10.56 -66.24
CA LEU A 16 18.05 9.12 -65.94
C LEU A 16 17.36 8.92 -64.62
N GLY A 17 16.29 8.19 -64.61
CA GLY A 17 15.59 7.76 -63.40
C GLY A 17 16.41 6.70 -62.67
N LEU A 18 16.99 7.07 -61.52
CA LEU A 18 17.38 6.08 -60.53
C LEU A 18 16.11 5.70 -59.75
N ALA A 19 15.69 4.45 -59.97
CA ALA A 19 14.68 3.85 -59.11
C ALA A 19 15.28 3.63 -57.70
N GLY A 20 15.00 4.55 -56.80
CA GLY A 20 15.35 4.38 -55.39
C GLY A 20 14.35 3.37 -54.75
N VAL A 21 14.88 2.21 -54.41
CA VAL A 21 14.16 1.25 -53.58
C VAL A 21 14.05 1.86 -52.18
N VAL A 22 12.88 2.35 -51.83
CA VAL A 22 12.58 2.76 -50.44
C VAL A 22 12.30 1.49 -49.67
N ILE A 23 13.29 1.03 -48.90
CA ILE A 23 13.08 -0.01 -47.90
C ILE A 23 12.35 0.67 -46.72
N ALA A 24 11.05 0.48 -46.64
CA ALA A 24 10.28 0.84 -45.47
C ALA A 24 10.67 -0.12 -44.34
N VAL A 25 11.56 0.31 -43.45
CA VAL A 25 11.77 -0.36 -42.16
C VAL A 25 10.54 -0.08 -41.32
N ALA A 26 9.62 -1.03 -41.30
CA ALA A 26 8.53 -1.03 -40.31
C ALA A 26 9.18 -1.26 -38.94
N ALA A 27 9.41 -0.19 -38.20
CA ALA A 27 9.68 -0.28 -36.79
C ALA A 27 8.40 -0.82 -36.13
N ALA A 28 8.39 -2.12 -35.84
CA ALA A 28 7.41 -2.70 -34.95
C ALA A 28 7.64 -2.07 -33.57
N ALA A 29 6.95 -0.98 -33.30
CA ALA A 29 6.81 -0.48 -31.95
C ALA A 29 6.09 -1.59 -31.15
N GLY A 30 6.87 -2.39 -30.45
CA GLY A 30 6.35 -3.31 -29.45
C GLY A 30 5.57 -2.48 -28.45
N VAL A 31 4.24 -2.50 -28.53
CA VAL A 31 3.36 -2.03 -27.46
C VAL A 31 3.63 -2.96 -26.31
N SER A 32 4.57 -2.60 -25.45
CA SER A 32 4.63 -3.18 -24.11
C SER A 32 3.32 -2.82 -23.45
N SER A 33 2.38 -3.77 -23.46
CA SER A 33 1.20 -3.71 -22.62
C SER A 33 1.71 -3.71 -21.19
N ALA A 34 1.94 -2.53 -20.63
CA ALA A 34 2.05 -2.39 -19.19
C ALA A 34 0.71 -2.85 -18.64
N PHE A 35 0.65 -4.10 -18.21
CA PHE A 35 -0.44 -4.59 -17.39
C PHE A 35 -0.35 -3.85 -16.05
N GLY A 36 -0.85 -2.62 -16.04
CA GLY A 36 -1.07 -1.89 -14.81
C GLY A 36 -2.02 -2.73 -13.97
N ASN A 37 -1.63 -3.04 -12.75
CA ASN A 37 -2.55 -3.63 -11.77
C ASN A 37 -3.79 -2.74 -11.73
N ALA A 38 -4.94 -3.28 -12.11
CA ALA A 38 -6.17 -2.54 -12.03
C ALA A 38 -6.48 -2.27 -10.56
N ILE A 39 -6.45 -1.01 -10.16
CA ILE A 39 -6.92 -0.58 -8.84
C ILE A 39 -8.42 -0.85 -8.81
N ARG A 40 -8.86 -1.69 -7.89
CA ARG A 40 -10.28 -1.94 -7.63
C ARG A 40 -10.69 -1.20 -6.38
N ASN A 41 -11.72 -0.37 -6.49
CA ASN A 41 -12.32 0.28 -5.33
C ASN A 41 -13.38 -0.63 -4.74
N GLN A 42 -13.30 -0.84 -3.43
CA GLN A 42 -14.30 -1.57 -2.67
C GLN A 42 -14.69 -0.73 -1.46
N ALA A 43 -15.99 -0.61 -1.19
CA ALA A 43 -16.46 0.08 0.00
C ALA A 43 -16.36 -0.83 1.22
N SER A 44 -15.87 -0.27 2.32
CA SER A 44 -15.90 -0.89 3.64
C SER A 44 -16.51 0.08 4.64
N PRO A 45 -17.39 -0.36 5.56
CA PRO A 45 -17.97 0.50 6.57
C PRO A 45 -17.04 0.79 7.74
N ASN A 46 -16.00 -0.02 7.96
CA ASN A 46 -15.17 0.07 9.16
C ASN A 46 -13.67 0.33 8.90
N TRP A 47 -13.21 0.33 7.65
CA TRP A 47 -11.82 0.67 7.34
C TRP A 47 -11.67 1.35 5.99
N ALA A 48 -10.61 2.12 5.84
CA ALA A 48 -10.13 2.68 4.58
C ALA A 48 -8.63 2.40 4.44
N GLY A 49 -8.16 2.22 3.22
CA GLY A 49 -6.73 1.93 3.01
C GLY A 49 -6.45 1.28 1.68
N TRP A 50 -5.32 0.62 1.62
CA TRP A 50 -4.83 -0.10 0.46
C TRP A 50 -4.57 -1.55 0.81
N VAL A 51 -4.95 -2.44 -0.10
CA VAL A 51 -4.63 -3.87 -0.04
C VAL A 51 -3.95 -4.25 -1.34
N ALA A 52 -2.72 -4.71 -1.26
CA ALA A 52 -2.02 -5.31 -2.39
C ALA A 52 -2.34 -6.79 -2.44
N LEU A 53 -2.77 -7.26 -3.61
CA LEU A 53 -3.05 -8.67 -3.87
C LEU A 53 -2.13 -9.22 -4.96
N PRO A 54 -1.78 -10.51 -4.94
CA PRO A 54 -1.00 -11.14 -5.99
C PRO A 54 -1.69 -11.04 -7.35
N GLN A 55 -0.91 -10.89 -8.40
CA GLN A 55 -1.47 -10.93 -9.76
C GLN A 55 -1.91 -12.35 -10.15
N ALA A 56 -3.11 -12.47 -10.72
CA ALA A 56 -3.68 -13.75 -11.16
C ALA A 56 -2.90 -14.45 -12.30
N SER A 57 -1.97 -13.75 -12.97
CA SER A 57 -1.21 -14.26 -14.12
C SER A 57 0.04 -15.06 -13.79
N SER A 58 0.45 -15.09 -12.53
CA SER A 58 1.66 -15.81 -12.10
C SER A 58 1.33 -17.16 -11.46
N GLN A 59 0.80 -18.07 -12.26
CA GLN A 59 0.38 -19.42 -11.81
C GLN A 59 1.51 -20.33 -11.30
N ARG A 60 2.79 -19.90 -11.23
CA ARG A 60 3.89 -20.79 -10.88
C ARG A 60 4.80 -20.37 -9.74
N LEU A 61 4.73 -19.15 -9.30
CA LEU A 61 5.36 -18.74 -8.04
C LEU A 61 4.25 -18.05 -7.27
N ALA A 62 3.80 -18.67 -6.20
CA ALA A 62 2.89 -18.06 -5.27
C ALA A 62 3.49 -16.68 -4.92
N ASN A 63 2.88 -15.61 -5.45
CA ASN A 63 3.27 -14.26 -5.10
C ASN A 63 2.85 -14.07 -3.66
N HIS A 64 3.81 -14.28 -2.78
CA HIS A 64 3.66 -14.08 -1.36
C HIS A 64 4.28 -12.73 -1.02
N PHE A 65 3.57 -11.96 -0.22
CA PHE A 65 4.13 -10.77 0.38
C PHE A 65 4.88 -11.19 1.64
N THR A 66 6.18 -10.97 1.66
CA THR A 66 7.01 -11.33 2.82
C THR A 66 7.28 -10.14 3.73
N THR A 67 6.96 -8.93 3.28
CA THR A 67 7.18 -7.71 4.06
C THR A 67 6.16 -6.65 3.68
N VAL A 68 5.61 -6.01 4.70
CA VAL A 68 4.84 -4.78 4.60
C VAL A 68 5.38 -3.76 5.58
N SER A 69 5.48 -2.50 5.18
CA SER A 69 5.93 -1.41 6.04
C SER A 69 5.17 -0.14 5.71
N GLY A 70 4.89 0.65 6.74
CA GLY A 70 4.25 1.95 6.60
C GLY A 70 4.75 2.91 7.67
N SER A 71 4.75 4.21 7.31
CA SER A 71 5.08 5.29 8.24
C SER A 71 3.99 6.34 8.21
N TRP A 72 3.67 6.89 9.38
CA TRP A 72 2.68 7.95 9.51
C TRP A 72 3.03 8.89 10.66
N ILE A 73 2.33 10.01 10.69
CA ILE A 73 2.34 10.88 11.86
C ILE A 73 1.19 10.44 12.75
N GLN A 74 1.49 10.11 14.00
CA GLN A 74 0.47 9.69 14.96
C GLN A 74 -0.61 10.77 15.09
N PRO A 75 -1.86 10.46 14.74
CA PRO A 75 -2.92 11.45 14.79
C PRO A 75 -3.26 11.87 16.22
N THR A 76 -3.89 13.02 16.34
CA THR A 76 -4.63 13.41 17.54
C THR A 76 -6.11 13.08 17.36
N GLY A 77 -6.83 12.96 18.46
CA GLY A 77 -8.28 12.78 18.47
C GLY A 77 -8.97 13.90 19.23
N VAL A 78 -10.25 14.11 18.91
CA VAL A 78 -11.17 14.93 19.70
C VAL A 78 -12.13 14.00 20.42
N CYS A 79 -11.99 13.91 21.72
CA CYS A 79 -12.72 12.94 22.54
C CYS A 79 -14.09 13.51 22.98
N PRO A 80 -15.20 12.88 22.54
CA PRO A 80 -16.52 13.22 23.06
C PRO A 80 -16.66 12.76 24.50
N LYS A 81 -17.43 13.48 25.32
CA LYS A 81 -17.82 13.01 26.63
C LYS A 81 -18.90 11.94 26.52
N HIS A 82 -18.94 11.03 27.48
CA HIS A 82 -19.92 9.94 27.63
C HIS A 82 -19.86 8.84 26.56
N ARG A 83 -18.85 8.83 25.70
CA ARG A 83 -18.60 7.79 24.71
C ARG A 83 -17.13 7.35 24.74
N SER A 84 -16.90 6.05 24.59
CA SER A 84 -15.57 5.54 24.21
C SER A 84 -15.53 5.40 22.70
N THR A 85 -14.44 5.83 22.09
CA THR A 85 -14.19 5.69 20.65
C THR A 85 -12.80 5.16 20.42
N PHE A 86 -12.61 4.40 19.36
CA PHE A 86 -11.38 3.69 19.04
C PHE A 86 -11.08 3.87 17.56
N ALA A 87 -9.84 4.20 17.21
CA ALA A 87 -9.39 4.29 15.83
C ALA A 87 -7.97 3.74 15.70
N ALA A 88 -7.78 2.80 14.79
CA ALA A 88 -6.50 2.13 14.57
C ALA A 88 -5.86 2.49 13.23
N PHE A 89 -4.52 2.49 13.21
CA PHE A 89 -3.68 2.74 12.03
C PHE A 89 -2.62 1.65 12.00
N TRP A 90 -2.62 0.80 10.95
CA TRP A 90 -1.78 -0.38 10.97
C TRP A 90 -1.33 -0.85 9.58
N VAL A 91 -0.32 -1.69 9.58
CA VAL A 91 0.09 -2.49 8.42
C VAL A 91 0.02 -3.97 8.77
N GLY A 92 -0.32 -4.81 7.78
CA GLY A 92 -0.50 -6.25 8.00
C GLY A 92 -0.17 -7.10 6.79
N LEU A 93 0.07 -8.38 7.03
CA LEU A 93 0.12 -9.43 6.02
C LEU A 93 -1.09 -10.34 6.19
N GLY A 94 -1.77 -10.69 5.08
CA GLY A 94 -2.90 -11.59 5.04
C GLY A 94 -4.23 -10.96 5.48
N GLY A 95 -5.17 -11.81 5.88
CA GLY A 95 -6.45 -11.38 6.45
C GLY A 95 -7.50 -10.88 5.46
N TYR A 96 -7.17 -10.58 4.21
CA TYR A 96 -8.11 -9.97 3.26
C TYR A 96 -9.22 -10.93 2.80
N SER A 97 -8.91 -12.21 2.67
CA SER A 97 -9.90 -13.20 2.25
C SER A 97 -10.91 -13.49 3.36
N LEU A 98 -12.19 -13.67 3.00
CA LEU A 98 -13.23 -14.14 3.95
C LEU A 98 -12.91 -15.51 4.56
N HIS A 99 -11.97 -16.26 3.99
CA HIS A 99 -11.50 -17.55 4.49
C HIS A 99 -10.13 -17.47 5.17
N ALA A 100 -9.57 -16.28 5.29
CA ALA A 100 -8.31 -16.07 5.99
C ALA A 100 -8.41 -16.56 7.45
N LYS A 101 -7.39 -17.28 7.89
CA LYS A 101 -7.30 -17.82 9.27
C LYS A 101 -6.23 -17.10 10.08
N ALA A 102 -5.42 -16.29 9.43
CA ALA A 102 -4.34 -15.54 10.01
C ALA A 102 -4.34 -14.11 9.44
N LEU A 103 -3.85 -13.19 10.23
CA LEU A 103 -3.50 -11.81 9.89
C LEU A 103 -2.43 -11.40 10.88
N GLU A 104 -1.28 -11.00 10.37
CA GLU A 104 -0.17 -10.53 11.17
C GLU A 104 -0.08 -9.02 11.01
N GLN A 105 -0.35 -8.29 12.09
CA GLN A 105 -0.48 -6.83 12.01
C GLN A 105 0.22 -6.11 13.18
N VAL A 106 0.61 -4.87 12.93
CA VAL A 106 1.22 -4.00 13.91
C VAL A 106 0.88 -2.54 13.60
N GLY A 107 0.53 -1.79 14.62
CA GLY A 107 0.07 -0.44 14.44
C GLY A 107 0.01 0.40 15.70
N SER A 108 -0.73 1.48 15.58
CA SER A 108 -1.04 2.40 16.68
C SER A 108 -2.54 2.66 16.76
N GLU A 109 -2.96 3.08 17.92
CA GLU A 109 -4.35 3.38 18.22
C GLU A 109 -4.49 4.78 18.81
N VAL A 110 -5.65 5.38 18.61
CA VAL A 110 -6.10 6.63 19.23
C VAL A 110 -7.46 6.36 19.83
N ASP A 111 -7.49 6.30 21.15
CA ASP A 111 -8.67 5.96 21.92
C ASP A 111 -9.17 7.13 22.75
N CYS A 112 -10.46 7.23 22.88
CA CYS A 112 -11.12 8.14 23.78
C CYS A 112 -11.87 7.39 24.88
N SER A 113 -11.62 7.74 26.11
CA SER A 113 -12.42 7.25 27.23
C SER A 113 -13.77 7.95 27.31
N ARG A 114 -14.71 7.37 28.06
CA ARG A 114 -15.99 8.00 28.40
C ARG A 114 -15.89 9.31 29.17
N THR A 115 -14.75 9.56 29.80
CA THR A 115 -14.46 10.82 30.50
C THR A 115 -13.89 11.90 29.59
N GLY A 116 -13.67 11.60 28.30
CA GLY A 116 -13.08 12.51 27.32
C GLY A 116 -11.55 12.54 27.33
N GLN A 117 -10.90 11.53 27.91
CA GLN A 117 -9.45 11.42 27.93
C GLN A 117 -8.95 10.69 26.68
N LEU A 118 -7.93 11.26 26.03
CA LEU A 118 -7.26 10.69 24.86
C LEU A 118 -6.11 9.78 25.29
N PHE A 119 -6.01 8.63 24.64
CA PHE A 119 -4.90 7.68 24.75
C PHE A 119 -4.33 7.38 23.39
N SER A 120 -3.01 7.26 23.29
CA SER A 120 -2.33 6.74 22.11
C SER A 120 -1.34 5.67 22.54
N TYR A 121 -1.35 4.54 21.88
CA TYR A 121 -0.45 3.43 22.16
C TYR A 121 -0.16 2.62 20.88
N ALA A 122 0.96 1.90 20.89
CA ALA A 122 1.29 0.93 19.85
C ALA A 122 0.82 -0.47 20.26
N TRP A 123 0.50 -1.31 19.28
CA TRP A 123 0.05 -2.67 19.49
C TRP A 123 0.47 -3.57 18.32
N TYR A 124 0.39 -4.87 18.51
CA TYR A 124 0.50 -5.87 17.46
C TYR A 124 -0.47 -7.02 17.72
N GLU A 125 -0.78 -7.75 16.66
CA GLU A 125 -1.63 -8.92 16.74
C GLU A 125 -1.21 -9.99 15.74
N PHE A 126 -1.35 -11.24 16.16
CA PHE A 126 -1.22 -12.44 15.33
C PHE A 126 -2.52 -13.21 15.40
N VAL A 127 -3.48 -12.88 14.54
CA VAL A 127 -4.81 -13.54 14.50
C VAL A 127 -4.62 -15.06 14.37
N PRO A 128 -5.34 -15.89 15.17
CA PRO A 128 -6.52 -15.55 16.00
C PRO A 128 -6.19 -15.20 17.46
N ALA A 129 -4.95 -14.93 17.82
CA ALA A 129 -4.63 -14.46 19.17
C ALA A 129 -5.11 -13.01 19.35
N ALA A 130 -5.42 -12.63 20.57
CA ALA A 130 -5.82 -11.27 20.90
C ALA A 130 -4.66 -10.27 20.70
N PRO A 131 -4.98 -8.99 20.40
CA PRO A 131 -3.97 -7.94 20.28
C PRO A 131 -3.20 -7.71 21.59
N VAL A 132 -1.94 -7.31 21.44
CA VAL A 132 -1.02 -7.07 22.55
C VAL A 132 -0.52 -5.63 22.50
N THR A 133 -0.76 -4.89 23.57
CA THR A 133 -0.25 -3.52 23.71
C THR A 133 1.26 -3.49 23.89
N ILE A 134 1.94 -2.63 23.16
CA ILE A 134 3.39 -2.39 23.26
C ILE A 134 3.64 -1.31 24.30
N HIS A 135 4.03 -1.70 25.50
CA HIS A 135 4.25 -0.75 26.60
C HIS A 135 5.60 -0.05 26.59
N THR A 136 6.59 -0.60 25.88
CA THR A 136 7.98 -0.11 25.86
C THR A 136 8.20 1.05 24.90
N VAL A 137 7.35 1.23 23.89
CA VAL A 137 7.37 2.37 22.97
C VAL A 137 6.20 3.28 23.30
N LYS A 138 6.51 4.43 23.85
CA LYS A 138 5.50 5.48 24.11
C LYS A 138 5.32 6.32 22.86
N ILE A 139 4.08 6.62 22.51
CA ILE A 139 3.72 7.46 21.38
C ILE A 139 2.76 8.57 21.80
N ARG A 140 2.83 9.70 21.11
CA ARG A 140 1.99 10.87 21.31
C ARG A 140 1.53 11.41 19.96
N ALA A 141 0.46 12.15 19.95
CA ALA A 141 0.04 12.89 18.76
C ALA A 141 1.21 13.74 18.21
N GLY A 142 1.41 13.68 16.90
CA GLY A 142 2.51 14.35 16.21
C GLY A 142 3.81 13.56 16.10
N ASP A 143 3.97 12.44 16.81
CA ASP A 143 5.15 11.58 16.63
C ASP A 143 5.15 10.94 15.23
N SER A 144 6.32 10.91 14.60
CA SER A 144 6.53 10.09 13.40
C SER A 144 6.77 8.65 13.82
N VAL A 145 6.01 7.72 13.25
CA VAL A 145 6.12 6.29 13.58
C VAL A 145 6.27 5.45 12.32
N THR A 146 6.90 4.29 12.47
CA THR A 146 7.03 3.27 11.42
C THR A 146 6.66 1.91 11.98
N ALA A 147 5.80 1.20 11.27
CA ALA A 147 5.42 -0.18 11.56
C ALA A 147 5.85 -1.10 10.42
N THR A 148 6.27 -2.33 10.74
CA THR A 148 6.71 -3.32 9.76
C THR A 148 6.32 -4.71 10.22
N VAL A 149 5.77 -5.51 9.30
CA VAL A 149 5.61 -6.96 9.44
C VAL A 149 6.55 -7.62 8.44
N HIS A 150 7.32 -8.59 8.90
CA HIS A 150 8.22 -9.38 8.07
C HIS A 150 8.02 -10.87 8.33
N GLU A 151 7.77 -11.63 7.28
CA GLU A 151 7.62 -13.07 7.30
C GLU A 151 8.84 -13.75 6.67
N SER A 152 9.28 -14.84 7.27
CA SER A 152 10.30 -15.73 6.73
C SER A 152 9.96 -17.17 7.13
N SER A 153 9.39 -17.92 6.21
CA SER A 153 8.89 -19.29 6.38
C SER A 153 7.71 -19.36 7.39
N ASP A 154 7.94 -19.87 8.59
CA ASP A 154 6.94 -19.92 9.67
C ASP A 154 7.17 -18.86 10.76
N ARG A 155 8.11 -17.94 10.53
CA ARG A 155 8.50 -16.91 11.51
C ARG A 155 8.01 -15.55 11.04
N VAL A 156 7.19 -14.93 11.86
CA VAL A 156 6.73 -13.56 11.63
C VAL A 156 7.37 -12.64 12.66
N THR A 157 7.94 -11.55 12.18
CA THR A 157 8.50 -10.48 13.01
C THR A 157 7.70 -9.23 12.79
N VAL A 158 7.14 -8.68 13.86
CA VAL A 158 6.57 -7.33 13.90
C VAL A 158 7.57 -6.37 14.52
N SER A 159 7.65 -5.15 13.98
CA SER A 159 8.41 -4.07 14.59
C SER A 159 7.62 -2.76 14.54
N PHE A 160 7.76 -1.98 15.62
CA PHE A 160 7.17 -0.65 15.72
C PHE A 160 8.24 0.32 16.23
N THR A 161 8.45 1.41 15.50
CA THR A 161 9.46 2.42 15.80
C THR A 161 8.78 3.78 15.97
N ASN A 162 9.03 4.44 17.07
CA ASN A 162 8.79 5.87 17.21
C ASN A 162 10.04 6.61 16.70
N ASN A 163 9.97 7.15 15.48
CA ASN A 163 11.08 7.82 14.82
C ASN A 163 11.43 9.16 15.51
N THR A 164 10.46 9.79 16.17
CA THR A 164 10.67 11.04 16.92
C THR A 164 11.56 10.81 18.13
N THR A 165 11.38 9.69 18.84
CA THR A 165 12.13 9.39 20.08
C THR A 165 13.25 8.37 19.87
N GLY A 166 13.27 7.66 18.73
CA GLY A 166 14.20 6.57 18.45
C GLY A 166 13.86 5.26 19.17
N SER A 167 12.73 5.19 19.86
CA SER A 167 12.33 3.98 20.60
C SER A 167 11.83 2.90 19.62
N ILE A 168 12.29 1.66 19.81
CA ILE A 168 11.97 0.53 18.93
C ILE A 168 11.44 -0.64 19.76
N TYR A 169 10.39 -1.27 19.25
CA TYR A 169 9.91 -2.58 19.68
C TYR A 169 10.05 -3.58 18.56
N ARG A 170 10.41 -4.81 18.88
CA ARG A 170 10.42 -5.93 17.95
C ARG A 170 9.99 -7.22 18.65
N HIS A 171 9.14 -7.98 18.01
CA HIS A 171 8.72 -9.29 18.47
C HIS A 171 8.67 -10.28 17.31
N THR A 172 9.16 -11.50 17.54
CA THR A 172 9.13 -12.58 16.55
C THR A 172 8.36 -13.76 17.14
N ARG A 173 7.43 -14.30 16.34
CA ARG A 173 6.65 -15.50 16.68
C ARG A 173 6.79 -16.54 15.56
N THR A 174 6.89 -17.81 15.95
CA THR A 174 6.72 -18.93 15.03
C THR A 174 5.23 -19.28 14.95
N MET A 175 4.68 -19.29 13.73
CA MET A 175 3.27 -19.57 13.45
C MET A 175 3.17 -20.83 12.59
N ARG A 176 2.48 -21.85 13.09
CA ARG A 176 2.31 -23.13 12.38
C ARG A 176 0.86 -23.54 12.22
N ASN A 177 0.01 -23.12 13.13
CA ASN A 177 -1.41 -23.42 13.10
C ASN A 177 -2.19 -22.24 13.73
N PRO A 178 -2.76 -21.35 12.91
CA PRO A 178 -2.56 -21.27 11.46
C PRO A 178 -1.13 -20.91 11.09
N ALA A 179 -0.71 -21.26 9.87
CA ALA A 179 0.50 -20.73 9.24
C ALA A 179 0.30 -19.23 8.92
N PRO A 180 1.39 -18.45 8.74
CA PRO A 180 1.29 -17.05 8.31
C PRO A 180 0.47 -16.93 7.01
N ASP A 181 -0.36 -15.90 6.92
CA ASP A 181 -1.07 -15.56 5.69
C ASP A 181 -0.30 -14.48 4.94
N THR A 182 0.31 -14.82 3.83
CA THR A 182 1.10 -13.93 2.99
C THR A 182 0.38 -13.55 1.69
N SER A 183 -0.94 -13.78 1.63
CA SER A 183 -1.77 -13.58 0.43
C SER A 183 -2.13 -12.12 0.15
N ALA A 184 -1.95 -11.24 1.11
CA ALA A 184 -2.18 -9.79 1.00
C ALA A 184 -1.12 -9.00 1.75
N ALA A 185 -0.96 -7.72 1.38
CA ALA A 185 -0.22 -6.75 2.16
C ALA A 185 -1.07 -5.49 2.30
N ASP A 186 -1.25 -5.02 3.54
CA ASP A 186 -2.30 -4.11 3.93
C ASP A 186 -1.74 -2.85 4.60
N TRP A 187 -2.33 -1.68 4.27
CA TRP A 187 -2.11 -0.38 4.90
C TRP A 187 -3.49 0.17 5.25
N ILE A 188 -3.87 0.11 6.51
CA ILE A 188 -5.24 0.32 6.94
C ILE A 188 -5.36 1.41 7.99
N THR A 189 -6.44 2.18 7.85
CA THR A 189 -7.01 3.05 8.87
C THR A 189 -8.40 2.55 9.19
N GLU A 190 -8.63 2.12 10.40
CA GLU A 190 -9.95 1.72 10.85
C GLU A 190 -10.79 2.94 11.24
N ALA A 191 -12.06 2.90 10.84
CA ALA A 191 -13.00 3.94 11.19
C ALA A 191 -13.22 3.96 12.71
N PRO A 192 -13.41 5.14 13.31
CA PRO A 192 -13.71 5.23 14.73
C PRO A 192 -14.94 4.42 15.11
N SER A 193 -14.76 3.42 15.93
CA SER A 193 -15.84 2.64 16.53
C SER A 193 -16.37 3.34 17.78
N ASN A 194 -17.68 3.28 17.99
CA ASN A 194 -18.31 3.77 19.21
C ASN A 194 -18.78 2.58 20.03
N CYS A 195 -18.38 2.55 21.30
CA CYS A 195 -18.92 1.55 22.22
C CYS A 195 -19.94 2.19 23.13
N ASP A 196 -21.10 1.54 23.28
CA ASP A 196 -22.13 1.94 24.25
C ASP A 196 -21.74 1.56 25.69
N GLY A 197 -22.59 1.93 26.64
CA GLY A 197 -22.37 1.61 28.06
C GLY A 197 -22.47 0.13 28.40
N ALA A 198 -22.97 -0.71 27.48
CA ALA A 198 -23.06 -2.15 27.61
C ALA A 198 -21.88 -2.90 26.96
N GLY A 199 -20.95 -2.18 26.34
CA GLY A 199 -19.75 -2.76 25.67
C GLY A 199 -19.99 -3.19 24.23
N HIS A 200 -21.10 -2.81 23.61
CA HIS A 200 -21.30 -3.01 22.17
C HIS A 200 -20.60 -1.88 21.40
N CYS A 201 -19.70 -2.23 20.51
CA CYS A 201 -18.99 -1.33 19.61
C CYS A 201 -19.56 -1.34 18.19
#